data_765027d421150f93da52f6cddcacce2d
#
_entry.id   765027d421150f93da52f6cddcacce2d
#
_cell.length_a   1.000
_cell.length_b   1.000
_cell.length_c   1.000
_cell.angle_alpha   90.00
_cell.angle_beta   90.00
_cell.angle_gamma   90.00
#
_symmetry.space_group_name_H-M   'P 1'
#
loop_
_entity.id
_entity.type
_entity.pdbx_description
1 polymer ?
#
loop_
_entity_poly.entity_id
_entity_poly.type
_entity_poly.pdbx_seq_one_letter_code
_entity_poly.pdbx_strand_id
1 'polypeptide(L)'
;MLTAYLKRQWKLLLLLAGAVAVFAAVFALYDLPVEAVAYAALLCLALGAVLFALGYSAFLRRHRELENLLRRASEPVLPLPPPRGALEADYQSLLGAICADRVRLAAENRDRLQDMTDYYTLWAHQIKTPIAAARLLLQEDPVAVSGEVEVELLKIEQYVEMVLGYLRLDSESTDYVLRDTDLDGLLRQAVRKFARMFILKKIALDLRETGRTVLTDEKWLSFVVEQVLSNALKYTPAGGRIRIYGDGETVVIADSGIGIRPEDLPRVFEKGFTGYNGREDRKSTGIGLYLCRRVMDRLNHSISIVSRPGQGTLVRLDLSRGNRVVE
;
A
#
# COMPACT_ATOMS: atom_id res chain seq x y z
N MET A 1 -44.51 -3.66 12.28
CA MET A 1 -44.64 -2.35 11.64
C MET A 1 -45.57 -1.43 12.40
N LEU A 2 -46.86 -1.81 12.56
CA LEU A 2 -47.85 -1.00 13.30
C LEU A 2 -47.40 -0.68 14.75
N THR A 3 -46.88 -1.66 15.46
CA THR A 3 -46.36 -1.51 16.84
C THR A 3 -45.18 -0.52 16.92
N ALA A 4 -44.28 -0.53 15.93
CA ALA A 4 -43.16 0.40 15.86
C ALA A 4 -43.64 1.85 15.59
N TYR A 5 -44.64 2.01 14.72
CA TYR A 5 -45.22 3.31 14.44
C TYR A 5 -45.99 3.85 15.67
N LEU A 6 -46.79 3.01 16.36
CA LEU A 6 -47.48 3.35 17.59
C LEU A 6 -46.49 3.78 18.71
N LYS A 7 -45.41 3.03 18.89
CA LYS A 7 -44.34 3.42 19.83
C LYS A 7 -43.69 4.77 19.51
N ARG A 8 -43.57 5.14 18.24
CA ARG A 8 -43.05 6.45 17.84
C ARG A 8 -44.02 7.57 18.12
N GLN A 9 -45.32 7.32 18.02
CA GLN A 9 -46.41 8.31 18.15
C GLN A 9 -47.06 8.32 19.55
N TRP A 10 -46.54 7.57 20.54
CA TRP A 10 -47.17 7.41 21.85
C TRP A 10 -47.43 8.74 22.57
N LYS A 11 -46.52 9.73 22.42
CA LYS A 11 -46.64 11.07 23.02
C LYS A 11 -47.85 11.82 22.43
N LEU A 12 -48.07 11.70 21.14
CA LEU A 12 -49.15 12.32 20.44
C LEU A 12 -50.50 11.67 20.79
N LEU A 13 -50.53 10.34 20.93
CA LEU A 13 -51.69 9.60 21.41
C LEU A 13 -52.04 9.96 22.86
N LEU A 14 -51.04 10.08 23.75
CA LEU A 14 -51.24 10.54 25.13
C LEU A 14 -51.78 11.97 25.19
N LEU A 15 -51.27 12.89 24.37
CA LEU A 15 -51.72 14.28 24.30
C LEU A 15 -53.17 14.34 23.82
N LEU A 16 -53.53 13.54 22.83
CA LEU A 16 -54.89 13.47 22.33
C LEU A 16 -55.88 12.89 23.36
N ALA A 17 -55.50 11.83 24.07
CA ALA A 17 -56.26 11.24 25.17
C ALA A 17 -56.42 12.24 26.33
N GLY A 18 -55.35 12.96 26.68
CA GLY A 18 -55.37 14.01 27.69
C GLY A 18 -56.32 15.18 27.31
N ALA A 19 -56.27 15.61 26.04
CA ALA A 19 -57.16 16.67 25.55
C ALA A 19 -58.62 16.20 25.64
N VAL A 20 -58.96 14.98 25.23
CA VAL A 20 -60.30 14.42 25.34
C VAL A 20 -60.75 14.38 26.81
N ALA A 21 -59.88 13.95 27.74
CA ALA A 21 -60.18 13.90 29.16
C ALA A 21 -60.46 15.30 29.75
N VAL A 22 -59.65 16.30 29.38
CA VAL A 22 -59.85 17.70 29.77
C VAL A 22 -61.18 18.26 29.26
N PHE A 23 -61.47 18.01 27.98
CA PHE A 23 -62.77 18.42 27.42
C PHE A 23 -63.92 17.77 28.16
N ALA A 24 -63.87 16.43 28.38
CA ALA A 24 -64.89 15.73 29.10
C ALA A 24 -65.11 16.29 30.54
N ALA A 25 -64.02 16.63 31.24
CA ALA A 25 -64.11 17.20 32.58
C ALA A 25 -64.72 18.63 32.59
N VAL A 26 -64.35 19.46 31.64
CA VAL A 26 -64.91 20.81 31.50
C VAL A 26 -66.41 20.77 31.17
N PHE A 27 -66.79 19.91 30.24
CA PHE A 27 -68.21 19.80 29.87
C PHE A 27 -69.07 19.22 30.99
N ALA A 28 -68.51 18.28 31.78
CA ALA A 28 -69.22 17.75 32.97
C ALA A 28 -69.40 18.83 34.08
N LEU A 29 -68.46 19.76 34.22
CA LEU A 29 -68.56 20.87 35.18
C LEU A 29 -69.58 21.97 34.79
N TYR A 30 -69.89 22.10 33.50
CA TYR A 30 -70.80 23.12 32.98
C TYR A 30 -72.19 22.60 32.61
N ASP A 31 -72.54 21.34 33.01
CA ASP A 31 -73.85 20.67 32.72
C ASP A 31 -74.31 20.75 31.26
N LEU A 32 -73.35 20.66 30.31
CA LEU A 32 -73.64 20.69 28.90
C LEU A 32 -74.22 19.39 28.40
N PRO A 33 -75.11 19.40 27.37
CA PRO A 33 -75.76 18.18 26.90
C PRO A 33 -74.75 17.17 26.36
N VAL A 34 -74.81 15.92 26.88
CA VAL A 34 -73.88 14.81 26.59
C VAL A 34 -73.75 14.56 25.07
N GLU A 35 -74.84 14.81 24.31
CA GLU A 35 -74.79 14.65 22.86
C GLU A 35 -73.81 15.54 22.14
N ALA A 36 -73.60 16.80 22.58
CA ALA A 36 -72.64 17.72 21.97
C ALA A 36 -71.17 17.26 22.23
N VAL A 37 -70.91 16.71 23.41
CA VAL A 37 -69.61 16.13 23.75
C VAL A 37 -69.31 14.90 22.90
N ALA A 38 -70.30 14.02 22.70
CA ALA A 38 -70.14 12.81 21.88
C ALA A 38 -69.85 13.14 20.41
N TYR A 39 -70.56 14.14 19.84
CA TYR A 39 -70.26 14.61 18.49
C TYR A 39 -68.84 15.20 18.35
N ALA A 40 -68.43 16.04 19.27
CA ALA A 40 -67.11 16.62 19.26
C ALA A 40 -66.02 15.55 19.37
N ALA A 41 -66.17 14.59 20.27
CA ALA A 41 -65.25 13.46 20.43
C ALA A 41 -65.16 12.58 19.19
N LEU A 42 -66.30 12.31 18.54
CA LEU A 42 -66.37 11.51 17.31
C LEU A 42 -65.69 12.21 16.13
N LEU A 43 -65.85 13.53 16.00
CA LEU A 43 -65.18 14.34 15.00
C LEU A 43 -63.65 14.34 15.22
N CYS A 44 -63.22 14.52 16.48
CA CYS A 44 -61.80 14.47 16.83
C CYS A 44 -61.18 13.09 16.56
N LEU A 45 -61.89 12.00 16.89
CA LEU A 45 -61.47 10.63 16.57
C LEU A 45 -61.40 10.38 15.09
N ALA A 46 -62.37 10.83 14.30
CA ALA A 46 -62.39 10.69 12.84
C ALA A 46 -61.19 11.43 12.21
N LEU A 47 -60.96 12.70 12.62
CA LEU A 47 -59.80 13.47 12.16
C LEU A 47 -58.48 12.82 12.57
N GLY A 48 -58.37 12.36 13.82
CA GLY A 48 -57.20 11.63 14.33
C GLY A 48 -56.93 10.35 13.54
N ALA A 49 -57.97 9.58 13.20
CA ALA A 49 -57.85 8.36 12.39
C ALA A 49 -57.35 8.67 10.97
N VAL A 50 -57.84 9.72 10.33
CA VAL A 50 -57.36 10.16 9.01
C VAL A 50 -55.89 10.57 9.05
N LEU A 51 -55.49 11.41 10.00
CA LEU A 51 -54.09 11.85 10.17
C LEU A 51 -53.16 10.66 10.48
N PHE A 52 -53.64 9.72 11.31
CA PHE A 52 -52.90 8.49 11.61
C PHE A 52 -52.71 7.63 10.36
N ALA A 53 -53.77 7.42 9.56
CA ALA A 53 -53.68 6.63 8.33
C ALA A 53 -52.74 7.26 7.28
N LEU A 54 -52.78 8.57 7.13
CA LEU A 54 -51.87 9.32 6.25
C LEU A 54 -50.42 9.20 6.73
N GLY A 55 -50.16 9.41 8.03
CA GLY A 55 -48.84 9.28 8.64
C GLY A 55 -48.29 7.86 8.54
N TYR A 56 -49.14 6.85 8.78
CA TYR A 56 -48.75 5.45 8.68
C TYR A 56 -48.43 5.04 7.24
N SER A 57 -49.20 5.50 6.27
CA SER A 57 -48.94 5.23 4.84
C SER A 57 -47.60 5.84 4.37
N ALA A 58 -47.31 7.06 4.84
CA ALA A 58 -46.02 7.72 4.56
C ALA A 58 -44.83 7.00 5.23
N PHE A 59 -45.04 6.50 6.47
CA PHE A 59 -44.03 5.69 7.17
C PHE A 59 -43.77 4.37 6.44
N LEU A 60 -44.81 3.66 6.00
CA LEU A 60 -44.67 2.41 5.25
C LEU A 60 -43.94 2.60 3.92
N ARG A 61 -44.22 3.65 3.18
CA ARG A 61 -43.52 3.97 1.92
C ARG A 61 -42.03 4.16 2.18
N ARG A 62 -41.70 4.98 3.16
CA ARG A 62 -40.31 5.26 3.52
C ARG A 62 -39.57 4.02 3.98
N HIS A 63 -40.20 3.18 4.78
CA HIS A 63 -39.63 1.94 5.24
C HIS A 63 -39.30 0.98 4.07
N ARG A 64 -40.22 0.83 3.11
CA ARG A 64 -40.01 0.02 1.90
C ARG A 64 -38.86 0.58 1.03
N GLU A 65 -38.77 1.88 0.89
CA GLU A 65 -37.65 2.52 0.19
C GLU A 65 -36.32 2.16 0.83
N LEU A 66 -36.21 2.28 2.17
CA LEU A 66 -35.02 1.94 2.90
C LEU A 66 -34.69 0.43 2.85
N GLU A 67 -35.70 -0.44 2.91
CA GLU A 67 -35.54 -1.90 2.76
C GLU A 67 -35.00 -2.27 1.37
N ASN A 68 -35.51 -1.62 0.32
CA ASN A 68 -35.01 -1.80 -1.04
C ASN A 68 -33.53 -1.33 -1.18
N LEU A 69 -33.19 -0.22 -0.55
CA LEU A 69 -31.79 0.27 -0.51
C LEU A 69 -30.89 -0.69 0.27
N LEU A 70 -31.36 -1.29 1.35
CA LEU A 70 -30.60 -2.28 2.11
C LEU A 70 -30.24 -3.51 1.27
N ARG A 71 -31.15 -3.97 0.40
CA ARG A 71 -30.90 -5.07 -0.54
C ARG A 71 -29.84 -4.71 -1.59
N ARG A 72 -29.63 -3.43 -1.86
CA ARG A 72 -28.65 -2.88 -2.80
C ARG A 72 -27.42 -2.31 -2.09
N ALA A 73 -27.20 -2.61 -0.80
CA ALA A 73 -26.11 -2.08 -0.01
C ALA A 73 -24.69 -2.46 -0.49
N SER A 74 -24.59 -3.40 -1.43
CA SER A 74 -23.32 -3.74 -2.12
C SER A 74 -22.93 -2.75 -3.22
N GLU A 75 -23.85 -1.90 -3.68
CA GLU A 75 -23.57 -0.88 -4.68
C GLU A 75 -22.71 0.25 -4.08
N PRO A 76 -21.74 0.77 -4.82
CA PRO A 76 -20.81 1.78 -4.31
C PRO A 76 -21.47 3.14 -4.03
N VAL A 77 -22.58 3.43 -4.69
CA VAL A 77 -23.34 4.69 -4.52
C VAL A 77 -24.80 4.35 -4.29
N LEU A 78 -25.28 4.62 -3.08
CA LEU A 78 -26.71 4.46 -2.72
C LEU A 78 -27.41 5.82 -2.80
N PRO A 79 -28.38 6.01 -3.71
CA PRO A 79 -29.19 7.23 -3.73
C PRO A 79 -30.13 7.25 -2.52
N LEU A 80 -29.70 7.90 -1.43
CA LEU A 80 -30.53 8.04 -0.25
C LEU A 80 -31.68 9.02 -0.51
N PRO A 81 -32.89 8.74 -0.01
CA PRO A 81 -34.04 9.65 -0.16
C PRO A 81 -33.78 10.94 0.67
N PRO A 82 -34.37 12.10 0.28
CA PRO A 82 -34.10 13.37 0.97
C PRO A 82 -34.43 13.29 2.47
N PRO A 83 -33.57 13.85 3.36
CA PRO A 83 -33.74 13.79 4.80
C PRO A 83 -34.99 14.63 5.23
N ARG A 84 -35.74 14.14 6.22
CA ARG A 84 -36.92 14.84 6.75
C ARG A 84 -36.63 15.64 8.01
N GLY A 85 -35.38 15.70 8.46
CA GLY A 85 -34.98 16.45 9.65
C GLY A 85 -33.48 16.45 9.84
N ALA A 86 -32.99 17.31 10.74
CA ALA A 86 -31.56 17.46 11.00
C ALA A 86 -30.88 16.13 11.39
N LEU A 87 -31.51 15.36 12.28
CA LEU A 87 -30.94 14.07 12.71
C LEU A 87 -30.80 13.06 11.57
N GLU A 88 -31.77 13.02 10.64
CA GLU A 88 -31.71 12.14 9.48
C GLU A 88 -30.63 12.61 8.49
N ALA A 89 -30.45 13.93 8.34
CA ALA A 89 -29.39 14.51 7.54
C ALA A 89 -28.00 14.18 8.13
N ASP A 90 -27.83 14.24 9.46
CA ASP A 90 -26.60 13.89 10.13
C ASP A 90 -26.24 12.41 9.94
N TYR A 91 -27.24 11.49 10.07
CA TYR A 91 -27.03 10.08 9.78
C TYR A 91 -26.68 9.82 8.32
N GLN A 92 -27.31 10.53 7.38
CA GLN A 92 -26.99 10.39 5.96
C GLN A 92 -25.59 10.91 5.63
N SER A 93 -25.17 12.00 6.27
CA SER A 93 -23.83 12.54 6.15
C SER A 93 -22.78 11.53 6.67
N LEU A 94 -23.04 10.94 7.83
CA LEU A 94 -22.17 9.90 8.42
C LEU A 94 -22.07 8.66 7.51
N LEU A 95 -23.20 8.17 7.00
CA LEU A 95 -23.24 7.05 6.05
C LEU A 95 -22.49 7.37 4.76
N GLY A 96 -22.65 8.61 4.24
CA GLY A 96 -21.94 9.08 3.06
C GLY A 96 -20.41 9.06 3.27
N ALA A 97 -19.95 9.52 4.42
CA ALA A 97 -18.52 9.50 4.77
C ALA A 97 -17.98 8.06 4.86
N ILE A 98 -18.70 7.14 5.50
CA ILE A 98 -18.33 5.73 5.60
C ILE A 98 -18.30 5.07 4.21
N CYS A 99 -19.29 5.34 3.37
CA CYS A 99 -19.33 4.80 2.00
C CYS A 99 -18.17 5.32 1.14
N ALA A 100 -17.85 6.62 1.25
CA ALA A 100 -16.71 7.22 0.55
C ALA A 100 -15.39 6.60 0.98
N ASP A 101 -15.19 6.39 2.28
CA ASP A 101 -14.01 5.74 2.82
C ASP A 101 -13.89 4.27 2.36
N ARG A 102 -14.99 3.53 2.36
CA ARG A 102 -15.05 2.16 1.82
C ARG A 102 -14.65 2.10 0.34
N VAL A 103 -15.14 3.02 -0.48
CA VAL A 103 -14.80 3.10 -1.91
C VAL A 103 -13.32 3.41 -2.08
N ARG A 104 -12.78 4.35 -1.30
CA ARG A 104 -11.35 4.68 -1.30
C ARG A 104 -10.49 3.46 -0.94
N LEU A 105 -10.77 2.79 0.17
CA LEU A 105 -10.05 1.60 0.60
C LEU A 105 -10.12 0.45 -0.41
N ALA A 106 -11.29 0.27 -1.06
CA ALA A 106 -11.44 -0.73 -2.10
C ALA A 106 -10.62 -0.41 -3.36
N ALA A 107 -10.51 0.87 -3.73
CA ALA A 107 -9.66 1.32 -4.83
C ALA A 107 -8.17 1.11 -4.49
N GLU A 108 -7.72 1.56 -3.32
CA GLU A 108 -6.34 1.37 -2.85
C GLU A 108 -5.94 -0.11 -2.79
N ASN A 109 -6.84 -0.99 -2.33
CA ASN A 109 -6.61 -2.43 -2.32
C ASN A 109 -6.51 -3.03 -3.73
N ARG A 110 -7.35 -2.56 -4.65
CA ARG A 110 -7.31 -3.01 -6.05
C ARG A 110 -5.98 -2.63 -6.70
N ASP A 111 -5.56 -1.37 -6.53
CA ASP A 111 -4.30 -0.87 -7.09
C ASP A 111 -3.12 -1.64 -6.50
N ARG A 112 -3.14 -1.92 -5.19
CA ARG A 112 -2.11 -2.73 -4.52
C ARG A 112 -2.06 -4.16 -5.07
N LEU A 113 -3.21 -4.81 -5.28
CA LEU A 113 -3.29 -6.16 -5.87
C LEU A 113 -2.82 -6.18 -7.34
N GLN A 114 -3.17 -5.16 -8.12
CA GLN A 114 -2.71 -5.02 -9.50
C GLN A 114 -1.19 -4.87 -9.55
N ASP A 115 -0.64 -3.99 -8.73
CA ASP A 115 0.79 -3.78 -8.58
C ASP A 115 1.54 -5.08 -8.24
N MET A 116 0.98 -5.89 -7.32
CA MET A 116 1.56 -7.19 -6.97
C MET A 116 1.52 -8.16 -8.15
N THR A 117 0.42 -8.21 -8.88
CA THR A 117 0.24 -9.10 -10.04
C THR A 117 1.22 -8.75 -11.15
N ASP A 118 1.36 -7.47 -11.46
CA ASP A 118 2.29 -6.97 -12.48
C ASP A 118 3.73 -7.29 -12.08
N TYR A 119 4.05 -7.12 -10.79
CA TYR A 119 5.35 -7.47 -10.25
C TYR A 119 5.67 -8.96 -10.38
N TYR A 120 4.74 -9.85 -9.99
CA TYR A 120 4.94 -11.30 -10.11
C TYR A 120 5.08 -11.75 -11.55
N THR A 121 4.34 -11.13 -12.46
CA THR A 121 4.44 -11.43 -13.90
C THR A 121 5.82 -11.07 -14.43
N LEU A 122 6.32 -9.88 -14.11
CA LEU A 122 7.66 -9.44 -14.49
C LEU A 122 8.74 -10.35 -13.90
N TRP A 123 8.62 -10.71 -12.62
CA TRP A 123 9.54 -11.60 -11.94
C TRP A 123 9.58 -13.02 -12.58
N ALA A 124 8.42 -13.59 -12.90
CA ALA A 124 8.36 -14.89 -13.56
C ALA A 124 9.08 -14.89 -14.92
N HIS A 125 8.98 -13.79 -15.67
CA HIS A 125 9.75 -13.62 -16.92
C HIS A 125 11.25 -13.51 -16.66
N GLN A 126 11.67 -12.77 -15.64
CA GLN A 126 13.10 -12.60 -15.33
C GLN A 126 13.78 -13.87 -14.83
N ILE A 127 13.07 -14.75 -14.13
CA ILE A 127 13.59 -16.05 -13.69
C ILE A 127 13.68 -17.05 -14.85
N LYS A 128 12.74 -17.03 -15.78
CA LYS A 128 12.78 -17.95 -16.94
C LYS A 128 14.03 -17.78 -17.80
N THR A 129 14.53 -16.54 -17.94
CA THR A 129 15.69 -16.23 -18.78
C THR A 129 16.97 -16.92 -18.30
N PRO A 130 17.44 -16.76 -17.03
CA PRO A 130 18.64 -17.46 -16.55
C PRO A 130 18.45 -18.97 -16.47
N ILE A 131 17.24 -19.48 -16.21
CA ILE A 131 16.98 -20.93 -16.28
C ILE A 131 17.20 -21.45 -17.70
N ALA A 132 16.69 -20.76 -18.72
CA ALA A 132 16.89 -21.15 -20.12
C ALA A 132 18.37 -21.07 -20.51
N ALA A 133 19.08 -20.01 -20.10
CA ALA A 133 20.51 -19.86 -20.33
C ALA A 133 21.32 -20.99 -19.68
N ALA A 134 21.07 -21.29 -18.39
CA ALA A 134 21.72 -22.40 -17.69
C ALA A 134 21.48 -23.75 -18.38
N ARG A 135 20.24 -24.01 -18.84
CA ARG A 135 19.93 -25.24 -19.59
C ARG A 135 20.69 -25.35 -20.91
N LEU A 136 20.83 -24.25 -21.66
CA LEU A 136 21.59 -24.23 -22.91
C LEU A 136 23.07 -24.51 -22.66
N LEU A 137 23.67 -23.84 -21.67
CA LEU A 137 25.06 -24.04 -21.28
C LEU A 137 25.36 -25.51 -20.90
N LEU A 138 24.45 -26.15 -20.14
CA LEU A 138 24.61 -27.56 -19.75
C LEU A 138 24.49 -28.53 -20.91
N GLN A 139 23.95 -28.10 -22.07
CA GLN A 139 23.87 -28.97 -23.29
C GLN A 139 25.15 -28.93 -24.12
N GLU A 140 26.00 -27.89 -24.00
CA GLU A 140 27.23 -27.74 -24.78
C GLU A 140 28.37 -28.61 -24.20
N ASP A 141 28.87 -28.28 -23.02
CA ASP A 141 29.89 -29.05 -22.28
C ASP A 141 29.78 -28.78 -20.77
N PRO A 142 29.25 -29.74 -19.98
CA PRO A 142 29.03 -29.53 -18.56
C PRO A 142 30.27 -29.18 -17.73
N VAL A 143 31.46 -29.58 -18.18
CA VAL A 143 32.72 -29.39 -17.45
C VAL A 143 33.33 -28.01 -17.79
N ALA A 144 33.29 -27.61 -19.05
CA ALA A 144 33.86 -26.35 -19.51
C ALA A 144 33.06 -25.12 -19.06
N VAL A 145 31.75 -25.23 -18.89
CA VAL A 145 30.80 -24.11 -18.62
C VAL A 145 30.31 -24.02 -17.19
N SER A 146 30.88 -24.80 -16.25
CA SER A 146 30.43 -24.80 -14.83
C SER A 146 30.38 -23.40 -14.20
N GLY A 147 31.32 -22.53 -14.54
CA GLY A 147 31.37 -21.17 -14.00
C GLY A 147 30.33 -20.22 -14.58
N GLU A 148 29.89 -20.43 -15.79
CA GLU A 148 28.83 -19.64 -16.43
C GLU A 148 27.46 -20.03 -15.88
N VAL A 149 27.26 -21.35 -15.64
CA VAL A 149 26.06 -21.87 -14.98
C VAL A 149 25.92 -21.32 -13.55
N GLU A 150 27.04 -21.25 -12.79
CA GLU A 150 27.03 -20.62 -11.46
C GLU A 150 26.54 -19.15 -11.49
N VAL A 151 26.92 -18.39 -12.51
CA VAL A 151 26.46 -17.01 -12.69
C VAL A 151 24.96 -16.94 -12.98
N GLU A 152 24.43 -17.85 -13.78
CA GLU A 152 22.98 -17.89 -14.05
C GLU A 152 22.19 -18.33 -12.81
N LEU A 153 22.71 -19.26 -12.00
CA LEU A 153 22.12 -19.64 -10.72
C LEU A 153 22.13 -18.46 -9.73
N LEU A 154 23.23 -17.71 -9.65
CA LEU A 154 23.33 -16.53 -8.81
C LEU A 154 22.27 -15.47 -9.18
N LYS A 155 22.00 -15.27 -10.48
CA LYS A 155 20.92 -14.36 -10.93
C LYS A 155 19.54 -14.84 -10.46
N ILE A 156 19.28 -16.16 -10.50
CA ILE A 156 18.03 -16.74 -10.00
C ILE A 156 17.88 -16.45 -8.50
N GLU A 157 18.94 -16.70 -7.71
CA GLU A 157 18.93 -16.41 -6.29
C GLU A 157 18.65 -14.94 -6.00
N GLN A 158 19.28 -14.02 -6.74
CA GLN A 158 19.04 -12.58 -6.62
C GLN A 158 17.58 -12.21 -6.91
N TYR A 159 16.97 -12.79 -7.94
CA TYR A 159 15.57 -12.54 -8.23
C TYR A 159 14.64 -13.08 -7.13
N VAL A 160 14.95 -14.24 -6.55
CA VAL A 160 14.19 -14.79 -5.41
C VAL A 160 14.32 -13.88 -4.18
N GLU A 161 15.54 -13.45 -3.85
CA GLU A 161 15.78 -12.54 -2.71
C GLU A 161 15.07 -11.19 -2.90
N MET A 162 15.05 -10.66 -4.13
CA MET A 162 14.34 -9.44 -4.46
C MET A 162 12.82 -9.55 -4.22
N VAL A 163 12.22 -10.69 -4.61
CA VAL A 163 10.78 -10.94 -4.37
C VAL A 163 10.49 -11.07 -2.89
N LEU A 164 11.29 -11.86 -2.17
CA LEU A 164 11.13 -12.01 -0.74
C LEU A 164 11.33 -10.68 0.02
N GLY A 165 12.29 -9.85 -0.42
CA GLY A 165 12.51 -8.50 0.08
C GLY A 165 11.28 -7.61 -0.14
N TYR A 166 10.72 -7.62 -1.35
CA TYR A 166 9.52 -6.86 -1.67
C TYR A 166 8.34 -7.26 -0.78
N LEU A 167 8.04 -8.56 -0.64
CA LEU A 167 6.96 -9.07 0.19
C LEU A 167 7.11 -8.69 1.67
N ARG A 168 8.34 -8.78 2.19
CA ARG A 168 8.61 -8.43 3.59
C ARG A 168 8.51 -6.92 3.83
N LEU A 169 8.94 -6.08 2.88
CA LEU A 169 8.82 -4.62 2.99
C LEU A 169 7.38 -4.13 2.93
N ASP A 170 6.50 -4.84 2.25
CA ASP A 170 5.07 -4.49 2.14
C ASP A 170 4.24 -5.01 3.34
N SER A 171 4.83 -5.90 4.15
CA SER A 171 4.23 -6.40 5.40
C SER A 171 4.36 -5.36 6.52
N GLU A 172 3.26 -5.09 7.23
CA GLU A 172 3.24 -4.19 8.40
C GLU A 172 4.01 -4.75 9.61
N SER A 173 4.33 -6.06 9.60
CA SER A 173 4.94 -6.80 10.71
C SER A 173 6.41 -7.15 10.48
N THR A 174 7.16 -6.34 9.74
CA THR A 174 8.60 -6.61 9.55
C THR A 174 9.38 -6.18 10.79
N ASP A 175 9.75 -7.12 11.63
CA ASP A 175 10.64 -6.90 12.77
C ASP A 175 12.08 -6.75 12.26
N TYR A 176 12.64 -5.53 12.36
CA TYR A 176 14.07 -5.27 12.09
C TYR A 176 14.90 -5.58 13.32
N VAL A 177 15.92 -6.42 13.13
CA VAL A 177 16.86 -6.77 14.21
C VAL A 177 18.09 -5.87 14.11
N LEU A 178 18.05 -4.73 14.79
CA LEU A 178 19.18 -3.80 14.81
C LEU A 178 20.27 -4.31 15.74
N ARG A 179 21.48 -4.47 15.21
CA ARG A 179 22.66 -4.88 15.95
C ARG A 179 23.92 -4.18 15.43
N ASP A 180 24.94 -4.11 16.27
CA ASP A 180 26.26 -3.65 15.85
C ASP A 180 26.83 -4.64 14.85
N THR A 181 27.01 -4.19 13.61
CA THR A 181 27.42 -5.02 12.46
C THR A 181 28.77 -4.58 11.95
N ASP A 182 29.72 -5.53 11.80
CA ASP A 182 31.01 -5.31 11.15
C ASP A 182 30.79 -5.03 9.65
N LEU A 183 31.03 -3.78 9.26
CA LEU A 183 30.80 -3.33 7.89
C LEU A 183 31.79 -3.98 6.92
N ASP A 184 33.05 -4.16 7.31
CA ASP A 184 34.05 -4.77 6.45
C ASP A 184 33.79 -6.27 6.23
N GLY A 185 33.30 -6.96 7.25
CA GLY A 185 32.82 -8.34 7.13
C GLY A 185 31.69 -8.48 6.13
N LEU A 186 30.69 -7.61 6.23
CA LEU A 186 29.54 -7.56 5.32
C LEU A 186 29.97 -7.26 3.87
N LEU A 187 30.83 -6.26 3.65
CA LEU A 187 31.33 -5.91 2.32
C LEU A 187 32.16 -7.04 1.69
N ARG A 188 33.04 -7.69 2.48
CA ARG A 188 33.79 -8.86 2.02
C ARG A 188 32.89 -10.01 1.64
N GLN A 189 31.82 -10.27 2.40
CA GLN A 189 30.85 -11.32 2.09
C GLN A 189 30.11 -11.03 0.78
N ALA A 190 29.63 -9.80 0.58
CA ALA A 190 29.00 -9.39 -0.66
C ALA A 190 29.93 -9.54 -1.86
N VAL A 191 31.18 -9.10 -1.76
CA VAL A 191 32.17 -9.27 -2.83
C VAL A 191 32.43 -10.75 -3.15
N ARG A 192 32.56 -11.62 -2.14
CA ARG A 192 32.74 -13.06 -2.34
C ARG A 192 31.59 -13.69 -3.10
N LYS A 193 30.35 -13.31 -2.81
CA LYS A 193 29.15 -13.79 -3.53
C LYS A 193 29.25 -13.53 -5.03
N PHE A 194 29.84 -12.40 -5.43
CA PHE A 194 30.00 -12.00 -6.83
C PHE A 194 31.36 -12.29 -7.44
N ALA A 195 32.27 -12.98 -6.74
CA ALA A 195 33.66 -13.19 -7.18
C ALA A 195 33.75 -13.76 -8.61
N ARG A 196 32.88 -14.72 -8.95
CA ARG A 196 32.85 -15.33 -10.28
C ARG A 196 32.54 -14.33 -11.39
N MET A 197 31.60 -13.39 -11.13
CA MET A 197 31.26 -12.34 -12.10
C MET A 197 32.42 -11.37 -12.32
N PHE A 198 33.17 -11.00 -11.27
CA PHE A 198 34.38 -10.18 -11.38
C PHE A 198 35.42 -10.85 -12.28
N ILE A 199 35.66 -12.16 -12.07
CA ILE A 199 36.63 -12.93 -12.84
C ILE A 199 36.22 -13.06 -14.31
N LEU A 200 34.98 -13.47 -14.59
CA LEU A 200 34.50 -13.67 -15.96
C LEU A 200 34.47 -12.36 -16.77
N LYS A 201 34.08 -11.25 -16.16
CA LYS A 201 34.11 -9.93 -16.79
C LYS A 201 35.47 -9.24 -16.75
N LYS A 202 36.47 -9.82 -16.07
CA LYS A 202 37.81 -9.21 -15.86
C LYS A 202 37.72 -7.80 -15.26
N ILE A 203 36.75 -7.58 -14.34
CA ILE A 203 36.57 -6.28 -13.67
C ILE A 203 37.54 -6.19 -12.51
N ALA A 204 38.34 -5.10 -12.46
CA ALA A 204 39.23 -4.83 -11.37
C ALA A 204 38.45 -4.35 -10.13
N LEU A 205 38.70 -4.98 -8.97
CA LEU A 205 38.14 -4.60 -7.69
C LEU A 205 39.17 -3.87 -6.84
N ASP A 206 38.80 -2.69 -6.31
CA ASP A 206 39.56 -1.96 -5.26
C ASP A 206 38.64 -1.88 -4.03
N LEU A 207 38.84 -2.82 -3.10
CA LEU A 207 38.12 -2.86 -1.82
C LEU A 207 39.03 -2.32 -0.71
N ARG A 208 38.62 -1.21 -0.08
CA ARG A 208 39.33 -0.61 1.04
C ARG A 208 38.53 -0.82 2.32
N GLU A 209 39.25 -1.22 3.37
CA GLU A 209 38.64 -1.39 4.69
C GLU A 209 38.15 -0.06 5.24
N THR A 210 36.98 -0.11 5.87
CA THR A 210 36.35 1.04 6.51
C THR A 210 36.72 1.15 7.99
N GLY A 211 37.05 0.02 8.63
CA GLY A 211 37.32 -0.10 10.05
C GLY A 211 36.14 0.22 10.95
N ARG A 212 34.89 -0.02 10.48
CA ARG A 212 33.68 0.48 11.13
C ARG A 212 32.68 -0.60 11.49
N THR A 213 32.01 -0.33 12.60
CA THR A 213 30.80 -1.03 13.05
C THR A 213 29.63 -0.07 12.95
N VAL A 214 28.50 -0.54 12.45
CA VAL A 214 27.27 0.24 12.23
C VAL A 214 26.09 -0.46 12.88
N LEU A 215 25.28 0.28 13.61
CA LEU A 215 24.02 -0.23 14.19
C LEU A 215 22.94 -0.30 13.11
N THR A 216 22.69 -1.51 12.60
CA THR A 216 21.79 -1.77 11.48
C THR A 216 21.25 -3.20 11.53
N ASP A 217 20.32 -3.53 10.65
CA ASP A 217 19.98 -4.92 10.35
C ASP A 217 20.91 -5.44 9.26
N GLU A 218 21.80 -6.37 9.66
CA GLU A 218 22.83 -6.96 8.79
C GLU A 218 22.24 -7.56 7.51
N LYS A 219 21.12 -8.26 7.62
CA LYS A 219 20.47 -8.94 6.50
C LYS A 219 19.96 -7.94 5.47
N TRP A 220 19.32 -6.88 5.94
CA TRP A 220 18.78 -5.85 5.06
C TRP A 220 19.86 -4.95 4.46
N LEU A 221 20.89 -4.61 5.23
CA LEU A 221 22.03 -3.86 4.69
C LEU A 221 22.80 -4.71 3.67
N SER A 222 23.02 -6.02 3.92
CA SER A 222 23.61 -6.96 2.94
C SER A 222 22.81 -6.95 1.63
N PHE A 223 21.49 -7.04 1.70
CA PHE A 223 20.62 -6.97 0.52
C PHE A 223 20.88 -5.68 -0.29
N VAL A 224 20.96 -4.52 0.36
CA VAL A 224 21.22 -3.24 -0.33
C VAL A 224 22.59 -3.24 -0.99
N VAL A 225 23.65 -3.65 -0.27
CA VAL A 225 25.02 -3.71 -0.79
C VAL A 225 25.11 -4.66 -1.98
N GLU A 226 24.53 -5.86 -1.87
CA GLU A 226 24.50 -6.85 -2.94
C GLU A 226 23.76 -6.34 -4.17
N GLN A 227 22.63 -5.66 -4.00
CA GLN A 227 21.85 -5.09 -5.09
C GLN A 227 22.62 -3.96 -5.82
N VAL A 228 23.29 -3.09 -5.08
CA VAL A 228 24.13 -2.03 -5.64
C VAL A 228 25.33 -2.63 -6.37
N LEU A 229 25.99 -3.64 -5.79
CA LEU A 229 27.13 -4.32 -6.40
C LEU A 229 26.73 -5.09 -7.66
N SER A 230 25.58 -5.75 -7.65
CA SER A 230 25.00 -6.41 -8.83
C SER A 230 24.75 -5.43 -9.97
N ASN A 231 24.23 -4.23 -9.67
CA ASN A 231 24.05 -3.17 -10.67
C ASN A 231 25.39 -2.68 -11.21
N ALA A 232 26.38 -2.43 -10.33
CA ALA A 232 27.73 -2.03 -10.75
C ALA A 232 28.35 -3.06 -11.70
N LEU A 233 28.28 -4.36 -11.37
CA LEU A 233 28.75 -5.45 -12.23
C LEU A 233 27.99 -5.57 -13.54
N LYS A 234 26.69 -5.34 -13.50
CA LYS A 234 25.82 -5.41 -14.70
C LYS A 234 26.22 -4.35 -15.73
N TYR A 235 26.36 -3.10 -15.29
CA TYR A 235 26.54 -1.94 -16.15
C TYR A 235 28.01 -1.55 -16.41
N THR A 236 28.96 -2.24 -15.76
CA THR A 236 30.38 -2.09 -16.07
C THR A 236 30.78 -3.05 -17.19
N PRO A 237 31.38 -2.56 -18.28
CA PRO A 237 31.91 -3.41 -19.34
C PRO A 237 33.08 -4.26 -18.87
N ALA A 238 33.41 -5.30 -19.64
CA ALA A 238 34.56 -6.14 -19.36
C ALA A 238 35.86 -5.30 -19.32
N GLY A 239 36.74 -5.62 -18.34
CA GLY A 239 37.97 -4.86 -18.11
C GLY A 239 37.80 -3.56 -17.34
N GLY A 240 36.58 -3.20 -16.93
CA GLY A 240 36.31 -2.03 -16.10
C GLY A 240 36.78 -2.15 -14.66
N ARG A 241 36.38 -1.22 -13.80
CA ARG A 241 36.80 -1.16 -12.40
C ARG A 241 35.61 -0.86 -11.49
N ILE A 242 35.58 -1.51 -10.32
CA ILE A 242 34.67 -1.19 -9.21
C ILE A 242 35.51 -0.89 -7.97
N ARG A 243 35.18 0.20 -7.28
CA ARG A 243 35.82 0.61 -6.02
C ARG A 243 34.79 0.64 -4.92
N ILE A 244 35.16 0.10 -3.75
CA ILE A 244 34.35 0.10 -2.54
C ILE A 244 35.21 0.69 -1.42
N TYR A 245 34.76 1.76 -0.77
CA TYR A 245 35.51 2.44 0.29
C TYR A 245 34.56 3.21 1.23
N GLY A 246 35.07 3.51 2.42
CA GLY A 246 34.41 4.37 3.40
C GLY A 246 34.79 5.84 3.19
N ASP A 247 33.79 6.72 3.32
CA ASP A 247 33.94 8.19 3.35
C ASP A 247 33.11 8.73 4.52
N GLY A 248 33.76 8.93 5.67
CA GLY A 248 33.04 9.22 6.91
C GLY A 248 32.09 8.06 7.27
N GLU A 249 30.83 8.33 7.57
CA GLU A 249 29.80 7.32 7.88
C GLU A 249 29.13 6.74 6.62
N THR A 250 29.65 7.08 5.46
CA THR A 250 29.13 6.67 4.16
C THR A 250 29.96 5.55 3.56
N VAL A 251 29.32 4.51 3.05
CA VAL A 251 29.95 3.53 2.15
C VAL A 251 29.72 3.97 0.72
N VAL A 252 30.79 3.99 -0.05
CA VAL A 252 30.78 4.38 -1.46
C VAL A 252 31.08 3.17 -2.32
N ILE A 253 30.19 2.88 -3.27
CA ILE A 253 30.43 1.89 -4.34
C ILE A 253 30.44 2.65 -5.65
N ALA A 254 31.62 2.69 -6.30
CA ALA A 254 31.87 3.43 -7.53
C ALA A 254 32.27 2.48 -8.64
N ASP A 255 31.58 2.53 -9.76
CA ASP A 255 31.87 1.79 -10.98
C ASP A 255 32.36 2.70 -12.11
N SER A 256 33.09 2.13 -13.07
CA SER A 256 33.51 2.78 -14.33
C SER A 256 32.61 2.38 -15.50
N GLY A 257 31.34 2.18 -15.25
CA GLY A 257 30.35 1.71 -16.21
C GLY A 257 29.85 2.79 -17.16
N ILE A 258 28.78 2.45 -17.87
CA ILE A 258 28.17 3.33 -18.89
C ILE A 258 27.58 4.62 -18.34
N GLY A 259 27.36 4.68 -17.01
CA GLY A 259 26.72 5.80 -16.33
C GLY A 259 25.21 5.91 -16.60
N ILE A 260 24.61 6.94 -16.00
CA ILE A 260 23.15 7.22 -16.06
C ILE A 260 22.96 8.62 -16.67
N ARG A 261 21.97 8.77 -17.52
CA ARG A 261 21.62 10.09 -18.11
C ARG A 261 21.08 11.03 -17.02
N PRO A 262 21.34 12.33 -17.10
CA PRO A 262 20.85 13.30 -16.11
C PRO A 262 19.32 13.30 -15.96
N GLU A 263 18.60 13.03 -17.06
CA GLU A 263 17.13 12.98 -17.11
C GLU A 263 16.58 11.78 -16.32
N ASP A 264 17.32 10.66 -16.26
CA ASP A 264 16.94 9.43 -15.59
C ASP A 264 17.28 9.45 -14.09
N LEU A 265 18.31 10.23 -13.67
CA LEU A 265 18.80 10.25 -12.28
C LEU A 265 17.72 10.53 -11.22
N PRO A 266 16.80 11.49 -11.39
CA PRO A 266 15.75 11.74 -10.39
C PRO A 266 14.80 10.55 -10.20
N ARG A 267 14.70 9.69 -11.23
CA ARG A 267 13.72 8.62 -11.32
C ARG A 267 14.26 7.22 -11.02
N VAL A 268 15.58 7.06 -10.82
CA VAL A 268 16.21 5.74 -10.65
C VAL A 268 15.70 4.95 -9.42
N PHE A 269 15.08 5.65 -8.47
CA PHE A 269 14.45 5.06 -7.29
C PHE A 269 12.93 4.88 -7.43
N GLU A 270 12.33 5.27 -8.56
CA GLU A 270 10.92 5.03 -8.82
C GLU A 270 10.67 3.53 -9.09
N LYS A 271 9.51 3.03 -8.62
CA LYS A 271 9.10 1.63 -8.83
C LYS A 271 8.94 1.31 -10.31
N GLY A 272 9.65 0.28 -10.79
CA GLY A 272 9.57 -0.17 -12.17
C GLY A 272 10.31 0.69 -13.20
N PHE A 273 11.05 1.71 -12.76
CA PHE A 273 11.82 2.54 -13.67
C PHE A 273 13.10 1.83 -14.15
N THR A 274 13.26 1.68 -15.45
CA THR A 274 14.40 0.95 -16.05
C THR A 274 15.37 1.82 -16.85
N GLY A 275 15.16 3.13 -16.94
CA GLY A 275 15.98 4.04 -17.72
C GLY A 275 16.10 3.66 -19.23
N TYR A 276 16.81 4.45 -19.99
CA TYR A 276 17.02 4.19 -21.42
C TYR A 276 17.79 2.88 -21.66
N ASN A 277 18.88 2.65 -20.91
CA ASN A 277 19.76 1.49 -21.05
C ASN A 277 19.07 0.17 -20.61
N GLY A 278 18.13 0.23 -19.67
CA GLY A 278 17.38 -0.94 -19.21
C GLY A 278 16.28 -1.40 -20.16
N ARG A 279 15.79 -0.50 -21.02
CA ARG A 279 14.79 -0.80 -22.06
C ARG A 279 15.40 -1.52 -23.25
N GLU A 280 16.62 -1.15 -23.67
CA GLU A 280 17.34 -1.85 -24.75
C GLU A 280 17.67 -3.30 -24.37
N ASP A 281 18.08 -3.56 -23.12
CA ASP A 281 18.49 -4.89 -22.67
C ASP A 281 17.33 -5.82 -22.29
N ARG A 282 16.08 -5.33 -22.13
CA ARG A 282 14.92 -6.09 -21.59
C ARG A 282 15.20 -6.88 -20.31
N LYS A 283 16.32 -6.63 -19.62
CA LYS A 283 16.90 -7.43 -18.53
C LYS A 283 16.82 -6.77 -17.17
N SER A 284 16.09 -5.67 -17.01
CA SER A 284 15.96 -4.98 -15.71
C SER A 284 14.51 -4.88 -15.27
N THR A 285 14.27 -5.18 -13.99
CA THR A 285 12.93 -5.06 -13.37
C THR A 285 12.59 -3.63 -12.97
N GLY A 286 13.60 -2.75 -12.82
CA GLY A 286 13.43 -1.41 -12.26
C GLY A 286 13.03 -1.40 -10.78
N ILE A 287 13.16 -2.51 -10.08
CA ILE A 287 12.68 -2.66 -8.70
C ILE A 287 13.84 -2.64 -7.71
N GLY A 288 15.04 -3.06 -8.12
CA GLY A 288 16.18 -3.21 -7.22
C GLY A 288 16.54 -1.93 -6.46
N LEU A 289 16.75 -0.82 -7.14
CA LEU A 289 17.08 0.47 -6.49
C LEU A 289 15.90 1.04 -5.69
N TYR A 290 14.67 0.84 -6.17
CA TYR A 290 13.47 1.17 -5.39
C TYR A 290 13.46 0.45 -4.03
N LEU A 291 13.74 -0.86 -4.02
CA LEU A 291 13.83 -1.62 -2.77
C LEU A 291 14.99 -1.14 -1.89
N CYS A 292 16.15 -0.87 -2.48
CA CYS A 292 17.28 -0.30 -1.74
C CYS A 292 16.88 0.98 -1.01
N ARG A 293 16.18 1.91 -1.69
CA ARG A 293 15.69 3.15 -1.08
C ARG A 293 14.73 2.86 0.08
N ARG A 294 13.74 1.98 -0.13
CA ARG A 294 12.77 1.61 0.89
C ARG A 294 13.42 0.96 2.13
N VAL A 295 14.40 0.09 1.90
CA VAL A 295 15.17 -0.54 3.00
C VAL A 295 15.96 0.51 3.77
N MET A 296 16.72 1.35 3.08
CA MET A 296 17.53 2.38 3.71
C MET A 296 16.67 3.36 4.54
N ASP A 297 15.55 3.80 3.98
CA ASP A 297 14.61 4.68 4.70
C ASP A 297 14.06 4.01 5.98
N ARG A 298 13.75 2.71 5.93
CA ARG A 298 13.27 1.94 7.10
C ARG A 298 14.36 1.69 8.16
N LEU A 299 15.62 1.62 7.75
CA LEU A 299 16.76 1.51 8.67
C LEU A 299 17.25 2.86 9.21
N ASN A 300 16.57 3.97 8.88
CA ASN A 300 17.01 5.34 9.15
C ASN A 300 18.38 5.67 8.54
N HIS A 301 18.68 5.09 7.39
CA HIS A 301 19.84 5.35 6.55
C HIS A 301 19.41 6.07 5.27
N SER A 302 20.36 6.52 4.45
CA SER A 302 20.02 7.10 3.15
C SER A 302 20.89 6.56 2.01
N ILE A 303 20.34 6.58 0.80
CA ILE A 303 21.02 6.19 -0.43
C ILE A 303 20.94 7.34 -1.43
N SER A 304 22.06 7.65 -2.05
CA SER A 304 22.15 8.64 -3.11
C SER A 304 23.03 8.16 -4.25
N ILE A 305 22.81 8.69 -5.46
CA ILE A 305 23.51 8.31 -6.68
C ILE A 305 24.01 9.55 -7.39
N VAL A 306 25.28 9.53 -7.76
CA VAL A 306 25.91 10.50 -8.66
C VAL A 306 26.45 9.75 -9.86
N SER A 307 26.06 10.16 -11.07
CA SER A 307 26.48 9.48 -12.28
C SER A 307 26.60 10.45 -13.45
N ARG A 308 27.48 10.11 -14.39
CA ARG A 308 27.63 10.80 -15.68
C ARG A 308 27.78 9.77 -16.79
N PRO A 309 27.11 9.94 -17.94
CA PRO A 309 27.24 9.05 -19.07
C PRO A 309 28.74 8.88 -19.47
N GLY A 310 29.16 7.62 -19.64
CA GLY A 310 30.53 7.26 -20.00
C GLY A 310 31.59 7.40 -18.89
N GLN A 311 31.23 7.90 -17.72
CA GLN A 311 32.17 8.05 -16.58
C GLN A 311 31.90 7.10 -15.41
N GLY A 312 30.77 6.38 -15.48
CA GLY A 312 30.35 5.45 -14.45
C GLY A 312 29.36 6.03 -13.44
N THR A 313 29.12 5.27 -12.39
CA THR A 313 28.15 5.60 -11.34
C THR A 313 28.80 5.48 -9.97
N LEU A 314 28.44 6.38 -9.08
CA LEU A 314 28.85 6.39 -7.68
C LEU A 314 27.60 6.34 -6.81
N VAL A 315 27.44 5.25 -6.06
CA VAL A 315 26.35 5.06 -5.10
C VAL A 315 26.90 5.30 -3.71
N ARG A 316 26.23 6.17 -2.95
CA ARG A 316 26.55 6.48 -1.56
C ARG A 316 25.48 5.89 -0.65
N LEU A 317 25.89 5.07 0.29
CA LEU A 317 25.05 4.53 1.37
C LEU A 317 25.47 5.27 2.64
N ASP A 318 24.70 6.26 3.04
CA ASP A 318 24.93 7.00 4.27
C ASP A 318 24.30 6.22 5.42
N LEU A 319 25.15 5.73 6.31
CA LEU A 319 24.80 4.88 7.44
C LEU A 319 24.76 5.68 8.75
N SER A 320 24.93 7.00 8.68
CA SER A 320 24.71 7.90 9.82
C SER A 320 23.25 7.79 10.26
N ARG A 321 23.02 7.76 11.56
CA ARG A 321 21.67 7.92 12.10
C ARG A 321 21.26 9.39 11.99
N GLY A 322 20.60 9.74 10.93
CA GLY A 322 19.93 11.03 10.84
C GLY A 322 18.93 11.15 11.99
N ASN A 323 18.95 12.30 12.66
CA ASN A 323 17.98 12.70 13.69
C ASN A 323 16.61 12.96 13.02
N ARG A 324 16.08 12.00 12.24
CA ARG A 324 14.71 12.07 11.73
C ARG A 324 13.81 11.60 12.86
N VAL A 325 13.30 12.57 13.62
CA VAL A 325 12.12 12.39 14.46
C VAL A 325 11.03 11.87 13.51
N VAL A 326 10.59 10.64 13.73
CA VAL A 326 9.40 10.09 13.07
C VAL A 326 8.23 10.82 13.74
N GLU A 327 7.62 11.77 13.01
CA GLU A 327 6.31 12.33 13.34
C GLU A 327 5.21 11.32 12.97
#